data_d3277deebcb0fdcc669d01c08404175e
#
_entry.id   d3277deebcb0fdcc669d01c08404175e
#
_cell.length_a   1.000
_cell.length_b   1.000
_cell.length_c   1.000
_cell.angle_alpha   90.00
_cell.angle_beta   90.00
_cell.angle_gamma   90.00
#
_symmetry.space_group_name_H-M   'P 1'
#
loop_
_entity.id
_entity.type
_entity.pdbx_description
1 polymer ?
#
loop_
_entity_poly.entity_id
_entity_poly.type
_entity_poly.pdbx_seq_one_letter_code
_entity_poly.pdbx_strand_id
1 'polypeptide(L)'
;MLAKKWKSRLDTSQTEYLSLIASCLLGVQILATVRDVGIIGLDMPTWLAWFNVFLIALMISMVICVQTREIPNRFSHNIVMAAMLSTGAKAIAVIVVQAEPLPFYMAILLFSCSLCFLSYRILLLTSGIVTLAWAVIVPYVLTPAEIISTFVAMVMAAVLSVVVLRRRILSLVHLYELQ
;
A
#
# COMPACT_ATOMS: atom_id res chain seq x y z
N MET A 1 11.77 -20.03 -21.20
CA MET A 1 12.61 -18.88 -21.63
C MET A 1 11.82 -17.59 -21.69
N LEU A 2 10.65 -17.54 -22.30
CA LEU A 2 9.77 -16.36 -22.42
C LEU A 2 9.41 -15.74 -21.05
N ALA A 3 8.99 -16.53 -20.06
CA ALA A 3 8.61 -16.02 -18.73
C ALA A 3 9.73 -15.26 -18.01
N LYS A 4 11.00 -15.66 -18.21
CA LYS A 4 12.15 -14.96 -17.61
C LYS A 4 12.40 -13.61 -18.27
N LYS A 5 12.22 -13.50 -19.59
CA LYS A 5 12.34 -12.26 -20.36
C LYS A 5 11.28 -11.23 -19.93
N TRP A 6 10.03 -11.68 -19.81
CA TRP A 6 8.92 -10.81 -19.39
C TRP A 6 9.07 -10.34 -17.94
N LYS A 7 9.52 -11.22 -17.04
CA LYS A 7 9.79 -10.82 -15.66
C LYS A 7 10.82 -9.69 -15.59
N SER A 8 11.93 -9.80 -16.31
CA SER A 8 12.96 -8.75 -16.33
C SER A 8 12.42 -7.41 -16.84
N ARG A 9 11.59 -7.42 -17.89
CA ARG A 9 10.97 -6.19 -18.41
C ARG A 9 9.97 -5.56 -17.43
N LEU A 10 9.16 -6.35 -16.74
CA LEU A 10 8.25 -5.84 -15.72
C LEU A 10 9.00 -5.26 -14.52
N ASP A 11 10.11 -5.88 -14.11
CA ASP A 11 10.97 -5.36 -13.04
C ASP A 11 11.60 -4.02 -13.45
N THR A 12 12.02 -3.86 -14.71
CA THR A 12 12.52 -2.58 -15.24
C THR A 12 11.43 -1.52 -15.24
N SER A 13 10.23 -1.83 -15.76
CA SER A 13 9.09 -0.90 -15.72
C SER A 13 8.73 -0.51 -14.28
N GLN A 14 8.77 -1.43 -13.33
CA GLN A 14 8.53 -1.13 -11.91
C GLN A 14 9.54 -0.10 -11.41
N THR A 15 10.81 -0.23 -11.78
CA THR A 15 11.87 0.70 -11.35
C THR A 15 11.71 2.08 -11.98
N GLU A 16 11.31 2.17 -13.23
CA GLU A 16 11.04 3.44 -13.93
C GLU A 16 9.92 4.25 -13.24
N TYR A 17 8.87 3.56 -12.78
CA TYR A 17 7.76 4.21 -12.08
C TYR A 17 7.96 4.35 -10.57
N LEU A 18 9.07 3.85 -10.02
CA LEU A 18 9.29 3.80 -8.57
C LEU A 18 9.31 5.19 -7.94
N SER A 19 9.92 6.18 -8.60
CA SER A 19 9.95 7.57 -8.12
C SER A 19 8.55 8.18 -8.05
N LEU A 20 7.73 7.95 -9.06
CA LEU A 20 6.34 8.42 -9.08
C LEU A 20 5.52 7.74 -7.97
N ILE A 21 5.65 6.42 -7.82
CA ILE A 21 4.95 5.65 -6.78
C ILE A 21 5.36 6.15 -5.39
N ALA A 22 6.66 6.33 -5.15
CA ALA A 22 7.18 6.81 -3.87
C ALA A 22 6.65 8.22 -3.53
N SER A 23 6.63 9.13 -4.51
CA SER A 23 6.11 10.49 -4.34
C SER A 23 4.60 10.50 -4.08
N CYS A 24 3.83 9.68 -4.78
CA CYS A 24 2.40 9.52 -4.55
C CYS A 24 2.11 8.95 -3.14
N LEU A 25 2.85 7.94 -2.70
CA LEU A 25 2.70 7.37 -1.36
C LEU A 25 3.04 8.38 -0.26
N LEU A 26 4.09 9.19 -0.45
CA LEU A 26 4.42 10.30 0.45
C LEU A 26 3.26 11.30 0.53
N GLY A 27 2.71 11.72 -0.61
CA GLY A 27 1.54 12.62 -0.65
C GLY A 27 0.34 12.06 0.10
N VAL A 28 0.00 10.78 -0.13
CA VAL A 28 -1.08 10.08 0.59
C VAL A 28 -0.80 10.03 2.10
N GLN A 29 0.45 9.76 2.50
CA GLN A 29 0.84 9.71 3.90
C GLN A 29 0.71 11.07 4.59
N ILE A 30 1.10 12.16 3.93
CA ILE A 30 0.94 13.52 4.45
C ILE A 30 -0.56 13.85 4.61
N LEU A 31 -1.38 13.63 3.58
CA LEU A 31 -2.81 13.88 3.61
C LEU A 31 -3.51 13.07 4.71
N ALA A 32 -3.16 11.79 4.85
CA ALA A 32 -3.69 10.93 5.91
C ALA A 32 -3.29 11.45 7.30
N THR A 33 -2.07 11.96 7.47
CA THR A 33 -1.63 12.54 8.75
C THR A 33 -2.35 13.84 9.06
N VAL A 34 -2.55 14.73 8.08
CA VAL A 34 -3.32 15.96 8.25
C VAL A 34 -4.77 15.64 8.65
N ARG A 35 -5.37 14.63 8.01
CA ARG A 35 -6.71 14.16 8.38
C ARG A 35 -6.73 13.65 9.83
N ASP A 36 -5.77 12.81 10.23
CA ASP A 36 -5.73 12.23 11.56
C ASP A 36 -5.58 13.32 12.64
N VAL A 37 -4.72 14.32 12.40
CA VAL A 37 -4.60 15.50 13.27
C VAL A 37 -5.91 16.31 13.32
N GLY A 38 -6.59 16.45 12.18
CA GLY A 38 -7.86 17.18 12.10
C GLY A 38 -9.03 16.47 12.80
N ILE A 39 -9.05 15.12 12.80
CA ILE A 39 -10.14 14.34 13.40
C ILE A 39 -9.86 14.04 14.88
N ILE A 40 -8.66 13.57 15.22
CA ILE A 40 -8.28 13.17 16.59
C ILE A 40 -7.91 14.41 17.43
N GLY A 41 -7.38 15.45 16.78
CA GLY A 41 -7.04 16.70 17.42
C GLY A 41 -5.98 16.57 18.50
N LEU A 42 -6.20 17.29 19.62
CA LEU A 42 -5.29 17.31 20.78
C LEU A 42 -5.33 16.00 21.58
N ASP A 43 -6.34 15.14 21.37
CA ASP A 43 -6.47 13.86 22.07
C ASP A 43 -5.67 12.74 21.38
N MET A 44 -4.90 13.10 20.33
CA MET A 44 -4.07 12.12 19.64
C MET A 44 -3.03 11.52 20.60
N PRO A 45 -2.99 10.18 20.75
CA PRO A 45 -1.98 9.53 21.55
C PRO A 45 -0.57 9.89 21.06
N THR A 46 0.32 10.23 22.00
CA THR A 46 1.70 10.66 21.68
C THR A 46 2.45 9.64 20.81
N TRP A 47 2.24 8.35 21.06
CA TRP A 47 2.86 7.29 20.25
C TRP A 47 2.38 7.32 18.77
N LEU A 48 1.09 7.64 18.52
CA LEU A 48 0.56 7.73 17.16
C LEU A 48 1.12 8.97 16.44
N ALA A 49 1.28 10.09 17.15
CA ALA A 49 1.92 11.29 16.63
C ALA A 49 3.38 10.99 16.20
N TRP A 50 4.16 10.36 17.05
CA TRP A 50 5.53 9.93 16.72
C TRP A 50 5.57 8.91 15.59
N PHE A 51 4.62 7.98 15.55
CA PHE A 51 4.51 7.01 14.46
C PHE A 51 4.25 7.70 13.11
N ASN A 52 3.37 8.72 13.08
CA ASN A 52 3.14 9.52 11.89
C ASN A 52 4.40 10.25 11.41
N VAL A 53 5.13 10.89 12.33
CA VAL A 53 6.41 11.57 12.02
C VAL A 53 7.42 10.57 11.47
N PHE A 54 7.57 9.42 12.11
CA PHE A 54 8.46 8.35 11.65
C PHE A 54 8.11 7.87 10.24
N LEU A 55 6.83 7.63 9.94
CA LEU A 55 6.40 7.18 8.62
C LEU A 55 6.64 8.24 7.54
N ILE A 56 6.39 9.52 7.83
CA ILE A 56 6.69 10.61 6.89
C ILE A 56 8.20 10.67 6.64
N ALA A 57 9.03 10.63 7.67
CA ALA A 57 10.49 10.62 7.54
C ALA A 57 10.98 9.42 6.72
N LEU A 58 10.42 8.23 6.95
CA LEU A 58 10.71 7.02 6.18
C LEU A 58 10.36 7.21 4.70
N MET A 59 9.17 7.74 4.39
CA MET A 59 8.74 7.98 3.01
C MET A 59 9.59 9.06 2.32
N ILE A 60 9.95 10.14 3.00
CA ILE A 60 10.88 11.16 2.48
C ILE A 60 12.23 10.52 2.17
N SER A 61 12.79 9.74 3.10
CA SER A 61 14.05 9.04 2.90
C SER A 61 14.00 8.09 1.69
N MET A 62 12.87 7.42 1.50
CA MET A 62 12.63 6.54 0.37
C MET A 62 12.59 7.33 -0.96
N VAL A 63 11.88 8.46 -1.00
CA VAL A 63 11.83 9.34 -2.19
C VAL A 63 13.22 9.84 -2.55
N ILE A 64 13.97 10.34 -1.56
CA ILE A 64 15.35 10.82 -1.77
C ILE A 64 16.24 9.68 -2.30
N CYS A 65 16.17 8.51 -1.68
CA CYS A 65 16.97 7.36 -2.10
C CYS A 65 16.66 6.93 -3.54
N VAL A 66 15.36 6.92 -3.93
CA VAL A 66 14.93 6.58 -5.28
C VAL A 66 15.37 7.62 -6.31
N GLN A 67 15.38 8.91 -5.94
CA GLN A 67 15.77 9.99 -6.85
C GLN A 67 17.29 10.16 -7.00
N THR A 68 18.05 9.82 -5.94
CA THR A 68 19.51 10.07 -5.92
C THR A 68 20.37 8.85 -6.24
N ARG A 69 19.80 7.66 -6.22
CA ARG A 69 20.54 6.39 -6.42
C ARG A 69 19.86 5.52 -7.45
N GLU A 70 20.68 4.86 -8.27
CA GLU A 70 20.20 3.75 -9.10
C GLU A 70 19.84 2.56 -8.21
N ILE A 71 18.55 2.27 -8.10
CA ILE A 71 18.06 1.13 -7.33
C ILE A 71 18.05 -0.10 -8.24
N PRO A 72 18.76 -1.17 -7.87
CA PRO A 72 18.68 -2.41 -8.63
C PRO A 72 17.23 -2.93 -8.73
N ASN A 73 16.79 -3.30 -9.94
CA ASN A 73 15.41 -3.72 -10.25
C ASN A 73 14.85 -4.75 -9.27
N ARG A 74 15.70 -5.61 -8.71
CA ARG A 74 15.31 -6.63 -7.73
C ARG A 74 14.79 -6.07 -6.40
N PHE A 75 15.14 -4.83 -6.05
CA PHE A 75 14.74 -4.21 -4.79
C PHE A 75 13.52 -3.29 -4.94
N SER A 76 13.16 -2.90 -6.16
CA SER A 76 12.05 -1.96 -6.41
C SER A 76 10.73 -2.44 -5.78
N HIS A 77 10.38 -3.70 -5.96
CA HIS A 77 9.19 -4.29 -5.36
C HIS A 77 9.24 -4.34 -3.83
N ASN A 78 10.40 -4.62 -3.24
CA ASN A 78 10.56 -4.70 -1.78
C ASN A 78 10.39 -3.32 -1.13
N ILE A 79 10.88 -2.26 -1.78
CA ILE A 79 10.73 -0.88 -1.31
C ILE A 79 9.25 -0.50 -1.29
N VAL A 80 8.53 -0.75 -2.39
CA VAL A 80 7.09 -0.47 -2.46
C VAL A 80 6.32 -1.32 -1.45
N MET A 81 6.69 -2.59 -1.29
CA MET A 81 6.07 -3.47 -0.29
C MET A 81 6.25 -2.93 1.12
N ALA A 82 7.46 -2.50 1.50
CA ALA A 82 7.71 -1.91 2.82
C ALA A 82 6.87 -0.65 3.05
N ALA A 83 6.77 0.23 2.05
CA ALA A 83 5.94 1.42 2.11
C ALA A 83 4.45 1.09 2.28
N MET A 84 3.92 0.14 1.54
CA MET A 84 2.52 -0.28 1.63
C MET A 84 2.20 -0.98 2.96
N LEU A 85 3.12 -1.80 3.48
CA LEU A 85 2.97 -2.41 4.81
C LEU A 85 2.97 -1.36 5.92
N SER A 86 3.85 -0.36 5.84
CA SER A 86 3.90 0.75 6.79
C SER A 86 2.60 1.56 6.77
N THR A 87 2.04 1.84 5.59
CA THR A 87 0.75 2.51 5.44
C THR A 87 -0.40 1.65 5.99
N GLY A 88 -0.35 0.33 5.78
CA GLY A 88 -1.31 -0.63 6.34
C GLY A 88 -1.26 -0.67 7.87
N ALA A 89 -0.07 -0.70 8.45
CA ALA A 89 0.12 -0.65 9.91
C ALA A 89 -0.46 0.64 10.49
N LYS A 90 -0.25 1.79 9.82
CA LYS A 90 -0.87 3.05 10.21
C LYS A 90 -2.40 2.99 10.15
N ALA A 91 -2.98 2.43 9.09
CA ALA A 91 -4.42 2.30 8.95
C ALA A 91 -5.03 1.53 10.13
N ILE A 92 -4.42 0.40 10.49
CA ILE A 92 -4.84 -0.41 11.65
C ILE A 92 -4.67 0.38 12.96
N ALA A 93 -3.56 1.09 13.14
CA ALA A 93 -3.33 1.90 14.33
C ALA A 93 -4.39 2.99 14.53
N VAL A 94 -4.81 3.65 13.45
CA VAL A 94 -5.88 4.67 13.49
C VAL A 94 -7.22 4.04 13.83
N ILE A 95 -7.56 2.87 13.26
CA ILE A 95 -8.79 2.13 13.61
C ILE A 95 -8.82 1.81 15.11
N VAL A 96 -7.68 1.35 15.65
CA VAL A 96 -7.58 1.00 17.09
C VAL A 96 -7.75 2.23 17.98
N VAL A 97 -7.19 3.38 17.59
CA VAL A 97 -7.29 4.62 18.38
C VAL A 97 -8.68 5.25 18.32
N GLN A 98 -9.30 5.25 17.15
CA GLN A 98 -10.63 5.85 16.96
C GLN A 98 -11.76 4.92 17.38
N ALA A 99 -11.50 3.61 17.49
CA ALA A 99 -12.52 2.58 17.67
C ALA A 99 -13.66 2.68 16.62
N GLU A 100 -13.30 3.11 15.40
CA GLU A 100 -14.24 3.29 14.30
C GLU A 100 -13.81 2.45 13.08
N PRO A 101 -14.77 1.82 12.40
CA PRO A 101 -14.48 1.12 11.16
C PRO A 101 -14.08 2.14 10.07
N LEU A 102 -13.02 1.86 9.35
CA LEU A 102 -12.58 2.63 8.19
C LEU A 102 -12.59 1.76 6.92
N PRO A 103 -13.76 1.19 6.52
CA PRO A 103 -13.83 0.21 5.43
C PRO A 103 -13.32 0.80 4.12
N PHE A 104 -13.64 2.05 3.81
CA PHE A 104 -13.16 2.72 2.59
C PHE A 104 -11.65 2.93 2.62
N TYR A 105 -11.07 3.25 3.77
CA TYR A 105 -9.63 3.47 3.88
C TYR A 105 -8.86 2.16 3.66
N MET A 106 -9.33 1.06 4.26
CA MET A 106 -8.75 -0.26 4.04
C MET A 106 -8.93 -0.75 2.60
N ALA A 107 -10.10 -0.51 2.01
CA ALA A 107 -10.37 -0.84 0.61
C ALA A 107 -9.48 -0.06 -0.35
N ILE A 108 -9.33 1.27 -0.16
CA ILE A 108 -8.44 2.11 -0.96
C ILE A 108 -6.99 1.67 -0.82
N LEU A 109 -6.54 1.35 0.39
CA LEU A 109 -5.19 0.85 0.63
C LEU A 109 -4.92 -0.43 -0.17
N LEU A 110 -5.79 -1.43 -0.05
CA LEU A 110 -5.65 -2.70 -0.78
C LEU A 110 -5.74 -2.50 -2.30
N PHE A 111 -6.65 -1.64 -2.77
CA PHE A 111 -6.76 -1.31 -4.18
C PHE A 111 -5.50 -0.61 -4.70
N SER A 112 -4.91 0.30 -3.93
CA SER A 112 -3.67 1.01 -4.27
C SER A 112 -2.48 0.05 -4.47
N CYS A 113 -2.47 -1.11 -3.78
CA CYS A 113 -1.47 -2.14 -4.02
C CYS A 113 -1.44 -2.58 -5.49
N SER A 114 -2.58 -2.67 -6.17
CA SER A 114 -2.65 -3.05 -7.59
C SER A 114 -2.06 -2.00 -8.53
N LEU A 115 -2.06 -0.75 -8.10
CA LEU A 115 -1.47 0.37 -8.85
C LEU A 115 0.05 0.46 -8.61
N CYS A 116 0.51 0.01 -7.44
CA CYS A 116 1.92 0.09 -7.05
C CYS A 116 2.74 -1.14 -7.48
N PHE A 117 2.12 -2.32 -7.59
CA PHE A 117 2.84 -3.55 -7.93
C PHE A 117 2.60 -3.99 -9.37
N LEU A 118 3.61 -4.64 -9.96
CA LEU A 118 3.54 -5.39 -11.22
C LEU A 118 3.79 -6.89 -11.02
N SER A 119 3.61 -7.37 -9.78
CA SER A 119 3.82 -8.78 -9.41
C SER A 119 2.66 -9.29 -8.56
N TYR A 120 1.97 -10.33 -9.05
CA TYR A 120 0.89 -10.99 -8.29
C TYR A 120 1.34 -11.52 -6.93
N ARG A 121 2.55 -12.09 -6.87
CA ARG A 121 3.07 -12.67 -5.62
C ARG A 121 3.22 -11.60 -4.55
N ILE A 122 3.76 -10.45 -4.91
CA ILE A 122 4.01 -9.36 -3.98
C ILE A 122 2.69 -8.67 -3.61
N LEU A 123 1.78 -8.48 -4.58
CA LEU A 123 0.42 -8.00 -4.30
C LEU A 123 -0.29 -8.89 -3.27
N LEU A 124 -0.34 -10.20 -3.51
CA LEU A 124 -1.02 -11.15 -2.63
C LEU A 124 -0.34 -11.23 -1.26
N LEU A 125 0.99 -11.22 -1.21
CA LEU A 125 1.73 -11.23 0.05
C LEU A 125 1.45 -9.97 0.87
N THR A 126 1.54 -8.78 0.26
CA THR A 126 1.30 -7.50 0.94
C THR A 126 -0.14 -7.39 1.42
N SER A 127 -1.11 -7.67 0.54
CA SER A 127 -2.53 -7.65 0.89
C SER A 127 -2.88 -8.69 1.96
N GLY A 128 -2.28 -9.88 1.87
CA GLY A 128 -2.47 -10.96 2.84
C GLY A 128 -1.95 -10.59 4.22
N ILE A 129 -0.75 -10.01 4.32
CA ILE A 129 -0.18 -9.54 5.59
C ILE A 129 -1.06 -8.47 6.22
N VAL A 130 -1.47 -7.45 5.44
CA VAL A 130 -2.33 -6.36 5.95
C VAL A 130 -3.68 -6.91 6.41
N THR A 131 -4.30 -7.79 5.63
CA THR A 131 -5.60 -8.40 5.98
C THR A 131 -5.48 -9.28 7.22
N LEU A 132 -4.41 -10.07 7.34
CA LEU A 132 -4.17 -10.92 8.51
C LEU A 132 -3.94 -10.07 9.77
N ALA A 133 -3.12 -9.03 9.69
CA ALA A 133 -2.89 -8.12 10.82
C ALA A 133 -4.19 -7.44 11.24
N TRP A 134 -5.01 -6.99 10.29
CA TRP A 134 -6.32 -6.43 10.56
C TRP A 134 -7.23 -7.46 11.24
N ALA A 135 -7.32 -8.68 10.72
CA ALA A 135 -8.18 -9.74 11.25
C ALA A 135 -7.80 -10.17 12.68
N VAL A 136 -6.53 -10.04 13.07
CA VAL A 136 -6.06 -10.35 14.42
C VAL A 136 -6.33 -9.21 15.40
N ILE A 137 -6.13 -7.96 14.98
CA ILE A 137 -6.13 -6.80 15.89
C ILE A 137 -7.53 -6.20 16.04
N VAL A 138 -8.23 -5.99 14.93
CA VAL A 138 -9.46 -5.19 14.88
C VAL A 138 -10.67 -5.84 15.60
N PRO A 139 -10.83 -7.17 15.68
CA PRO A 139 -11.92 -7.80 16.44
C PRO A 139 -11.95 -7.47 17.94
N TYR A 140 -10.84 -6.98 18.50
CA TYR A 140 -10.79 -6.52 19.89
C TYR A 140 -11.36 -5.10 20.10
N VAL A 141 -11.64 -4.39 19.01
CA VAL A 141 -12.00 -2.96 19.04
C VAL A 141 -13.38 -2.72 18.42
N LEU A 142 -13.72 -3.44 17.35
CA LEU A 142 -14.95 -3.24 16.58
C LEU A 142 -16.04 -4.25 16.92
N THR A 143 -17.30 -3.86 16.66
CA THR A 143 -18.45 -4.73 16.74
C THR A 143 -18.48 -5.77 15.60
N PRO A 144 -19.17 -6.92 15.77
CA PRO A 144 -19.27 -7.93 14.72
C PRO A 144 -19.83 -7.40 13.39
N ALA A 145 -20.79 -6.49 13.43
CA ALA A 145 -21.39 -5.89 12.21
C ALA A 145 -20.36 -5.03 11.44
N GLU A 146 -19.55 -4.24 12.15
CA GLU A 146 -18.49 -3.41 11.57
C GLU A 146 -17.35 -4.27 11.01
N ILE A 147 -17.01 -5.36 11.69
CA ILE A 147 -16.03 -6.34 11.20
C ILE A 147 -16.48 -6.91 9.87
N ILE A 148 -17.74 -7.36 9.78
CA ILE A 148 -18.28 -7.95 8.54
C ILE A 148 -18.29 -6.93 7.42
N SER A 149 -18.76 -5.70 7.65
CA SER A 149 -18.82 -4.65 6.63
C SER A 149 -17.43 -4.29 6.09
N THR A 150 -16.45 -4.14 6.99
CA THR A 150 -15.06 -3.84 6.61
C THR A 150 -14.42 -5.02 5.87
N PHE A 151 -14.65 -6.25 6.32
CA PHE A 151 -14.14 -7.44 5.66
C PHE A 151 -14.68 -7.59 4.23
N VAL A 152 -15.99 -7.37 4.02
CA VAL A 152 -16.61 -7.40 2.69
C VAL A 152 -15.96 -6.34 1.79
N ALA A 153 -15.76 -5.10 2.28
CA ALA A 153 -15.09 -4.05 1.52
C ALA A 153 -13.66 -4.43 1.14
N MET A 154 -12.91 -5.04 2.06
CA MET A 154 -11.54 -5.53 1.81
C MET A 154 -11.50 -6.64 0.77
N VAL A 155 -12.41 -7.61 0.84
CA VAL A 155 -12.49 -8.71 -0.15
C VAL A 155 -12.81 -8.15 -1.53
N MET A 156 -13.79 -7.25 -1.65
CA MET A 156 -14.12 -6.58 -2.92
C MET A 156 -12.92 -5.81 -3.48
N ALA A 157 -12.22 -5.04 -2.64
CA ALA A 157 -11.02 -4.32 -3.05
C ALA A 157 -9.89 -5.26 -3.49
N ALA A 158 -9.69 -6.38 -2.80
CA ALA A 158 -8.67 -7.38 -3.17
C ALA A 158 -8.99 -8.02 -4.54
N VAL A 159 -10.25 -8.38 -4.80
CA VAL A 159 -10.68 -8.91 -6.10
C VAL A 159 -10.46 -7.88 -7.21
N LEU A 160 -10.89 -6.63 -7.01
CA LEU A 160 -10.66 -5.55 -7.97
C LEU A 160 -9.16 -5.31 -8.21
N SER A 161 -8.34 -5.39 -7.17
CA SER A 161 -6.88 -5.25 -7.26
C SER A 161 -6.26 -6.30 -8.18
N VAL A 162 -6.69 -7.56 -8.08
CA VAL A 162 -6.21 -8.63 -8.96
C VAL A 162 -6.63 -8.37 -10.42
N VAL A 163 -7.87 -7.94 -10.65
CA VAL A 163 -8.40 -7.62 -11.98
C VAL A 163 -7.61 -6.47 -12.62
N VAL A 164 -7.40 -5.37 -11.86
CA VAL A 164 -6.65 -4.20 -12.35
C VAL A 164 -5.20 -4.58 -12.65
N LEU A 165 -4.54 -5.30 -11.75
CA LEU A 165 -3.17 -5.77 -11.98
C LEU A 165 -3.07 -6.63 -13.24
N ARG A 166 -4.01 -7.57 -13.43
CA ARG A 166 -4.06 -8.40 -14.64
C ARG A 166 -4.16 -7.55 -15.91
N ARG A 167 -5.06 -6.56 -15.91
CA ARG A 167 -5.23 -5.65 -17.06
C ARG A 167 -3.96 -4.85 -17.34
N ARG A 168 -3.32 -4.31 -16.30
CA ARG A 168 -2.05 -3.56 -16.43
C ARG A 168 -0.93 -4.42 -17.01
N ILE A 169 -0.74 -5.63 -16.50
CA ILE A 169 0.28 -6.56 -17.02
C ILE A 169 0.00 -6.88 -18.50
N LEU A 170 -1.24 -7.19 -18.87
CA LEU A 170 -1.59 -7.47 -20.26
C LEU A 170 -1.34 -6.27 -21.17
N SER A 171 -1.70 -5.05 -20.73
CA SER A 171 -1.45 -3.83 -21.51
C SER A 171 0.04 -3.57 -21.71
N LEU A 172 0.86 -3.77 -20.68
CA LEU A 172 2.32 -3.62 -20.80
C LEU A 172 2.92 -4.67 -21.75
N VAL A 173 2.49 -5.93 -21.65
CA VAL A 173 2.94 -6.99 -22.56
C VAL A 173 2.61 -6.62 -24.00
N HIS A 174 1.38 -6.18 -24.26
CA HIS A 174 0.94 -5.79 -25.60
C HIS A 174 1.75 -4.60 -26.15
N LEU A 175 2.01 -3.59 -25.33
CA LEU A 175 2.86 -2.45 -25.74
C LEU A 175 4.29 -2.88 -26.10
N TYR A 176 4.85 -3.84 -25.36
CA TYR A 176 6.21 -4.36 -25.65
C TYR A 176 6.25 -5.31 -26.86
N GLU A 177 5.12 -5.86 -27.29
CA GLU A 177 5.04 -6.68 -28.52
C GLU A 177 4.99 -5.81 -29.79
N LEU A 178 4.53 -4.56 -29.65
CA LEU A 178 4.43 -3.59 -30.74
C LEU A 178 5.75 -2.83 -31.00
N GLN A 179 6.73 -2.91 -30.10
CA GLN A 179 8.08 -2.34 -30.22
C GLN A 179 9.10 -3.35 -30.73
#